data_c844e302375e53fd7405b7f5e9556001
#
_entry.id   c844e302375e53fd7405b7f5e9556001
#
_cell.length_a   1.000
_cell.length_b   1.000
_cell.length_c   1.000
_cell.angle_alpha   90.00
_cell.angle_beta   90.00
_cell.angle_gamma   90.00
#
_symmetry.space_group_name_H-M   'P 1'
#
loop_
_entity.id
_entity.type
_entity.pdbx_description
1 polymer ?
#
loop_
_entity_poly.entity_id
_entity_poly.type
_entity_poly.pdbx_seq_one_letter_code
_entity_poly.pdbx_strand_id
1 'polypeptide(L)'
;MLRPPFRPPFRPLCLLILAATPALSQTLDDRHLPVIARTPAEAARIAAVLAPPADFTQAEPFEAKSGGAATVRARDTADAFSLSSANMPFEREMDFKLGNALFRKTWVAAPSSTKASDGLGPLFNARGCQDCHLKDGRGHPPEGDGDDRVSMFLRISVPGGPDPEGIAEWLATQPDPTYGGQLQDLAVPGHAAEVRMEVRYTEQPVTLADGTVISLRAPVYGVSNPGYGPLAADSMLSPRVAPQMPGLGLLEAIPAADLL
;
A
#
# COMPACT_ATOMS: atom_id res chain seq x y z
N MET A 1 38.92 -69.35 -37.97
CA MET A 1 38.72 -67.91 -38.28
C MET A 1 38.08 -67.25 -37.08
N LEU A 2 38.87 -66.63 -36.21
CA LEU A 2 38.47 -65.93 -35.01
C LEU A 2 38.20 -64.44 -35.34
N ARG A 3 36.97 -63.96 -35.03
CA ARG A 3 36.62 -62.53 -35.15
C ARG A 3 37.19 -61.74 -33.96
N PRO A 4 37.72 -60.54 -34.12
CA PRO A 4 38.18 -59.70 -33.02
C PRO A 4 37.02 -59.02 -32.32
N PRO A 5 37.15 -58.68 -31.00
CA PRO A 5 36.10 -58.08 -30.22
C PRO A 5 35.93 -56.58 -30.58
N PHE A 6 34.66 -56.18 -30.64
CA PHE A 6 34.19 -54.83 -30.90
C PHE A 6 34.50 -53.97 -29.67
N ARG A 7 35.28 -52.90 -29.82
CA ARG A 7 35.48 -51.83 -28.81
C ARG A 7 34.47 -50.72 -29.06
N PRO A 8 33.65 -50.31 -28.06
CA PRO A 8 32.79 -49.16 -28.20
C PRO A 8 33.59 -47.85 -28.18
N PRO A 9 33.16 -46.82 -28.93
CA PRO A 9 33.85 -45.52 -28.95
C PRO A 9 33.63 -44.77 -27.63
N PHE A 10 34.73 -44.31 -27.06
CA PHE A 10 34.74 -43.36 -25.95
C PHE A 10 34.05 -42.05 -26.39
N ARG A 11 32.89 -41.75 -25.76
CA ARG A 11 32.29 -40.42 -25.88
C ARG A 11 32.93 -39.53 -24.81
N PRO A 12 33.50 -38.38 -25.18
CA PRO A 12 33.93 -37.40 -24.16
C PRO A 12 32.72 -36.81 -23.47
N LEU A 13 32.66 -36.98 -22.17
CA LEU A 13 31.69 -36.33 -21.29
C LEU A 13 32.11 -34.85 -21.18
N CYS A 14 31.46 -33.97 -21.97
CA CYS A 14 31.61 -32.54 -21.81
C CYS A 14 30.95 -32.13 -20.48
N LEU A 15 31.80 -31.91 -19.47
CA LEU A 15 31.38 -31.27 -18.22
C LEU A 15 31.05 -29.80 -18.53
N LEU A 16 29.78 -29.47 -18.67
CA LEU A 16 29.30 -28.08 -18.64
C LEU A 16 29.48 -27.53 -17.21
N ILE A 17 30.59 -26.82 -17.00
CA ILE A 17 30.72 -25.98 -15.79
C ILE A 17 29.77 -24.79 -15.98
N LEU A 18 28.62 -24.85 -15.37
CA LEU A 18 27.80 -23.66 -15.16
C LEU A 18 28.58 -22.72 -14.23
N ALA A 19 29.22 -21.73 -14.81
CA ALA A 19 29.72 -20.60 -14.06
C ALA A 19 28.52 -19.86 -13.52
N ALA A 20 28.20 -20.04 -12.21
CA ALA A 20 27.30 -19.19 -11.48
C ALA A 20 27.90 -17.78 -11.51
N THR A 21 27.38 -16.92 -12.37
CA THR A 21 27.66 -15.48 -12.27
C THR A 21 27.13 -15.03 -10.92
N PRO A 22 27.95 -14.40 -10.06
CA PRO A 22 27.45 -13.79 -8.85
C PRO A 22 26.33 -12.81 -9.28
N ALA A 23 25.14 -12.99 -8.75
CA ALA A 23 24.10 -11.96 -8.84
C ALA A 23 24.72 -10.71 -8.21
N LEU A 24 25.10 -9.75 -9.04
CA LEU A 24 25.44 -8.42 -8.56
C LEU A 24 24.19 -7.92 -7.88
N SER A 25 24.21 -7.94 -6.53
CA SER A 25 23.28 -7.20 -5.71
C SER A 25 23.26 -5.79 -6.30
N GLN A 26 22.17 -5.43 -6.96
CA GLN A 26 21.96 -4.04 -7.33
C GLN A 26 21.88 -3.31 -5.99
N THR A 27 22.96 -2.60 -5.65
CA THR A 27 22.91 -1.61 -4.59
C THR A 27 21.71 -0.71 -4.93
N LEU A 28 20.82 -0.53 -3.97
CA LEU A 28 19.76 0.48 -4.04
C LEU A 28 20.49 1.83 -4.12
N ASP A 29 20.88 2.19 -5.35
CA ASP A 29 21.60 3.43 -5.62
C ASP A 29 20.55 4.54 -5.49
N ASP A 30 20.72 5.41 -4.53
CA ASP A 30 19.90 6.61 -4.42
C ASP A 30 20.27 7.53 -5.59
N ARG A 31 19.48 7.45 -6.65
CA ARG A 31 19.66 8.23 -7.88
C ARG A 31 19.61 9.73 -7.64
N HIS A 32 19.07 10.18 -6.52
CA HIS A 32 18.97 11.58 -6.14
C HIS A 32 20.24 12.09 -5.44
N LEU A 33 21.09 11.22 -4.90
CA LEU A 33 22.35 11.62 -4.24
C LEU A 33 23.27 12.49 -5.10
N PRO A 34 23.44 12.26 -6.43
CA PRO A 34 24.26 13.14 -7.26
C PRO A 34 23.60 14.48 -7.60
N VAL A 35 22.27 14.59 -7.49
CA VAL A 35 21.50 15.78 -7.87
C VAL A 35 21.43 16.78 -6.71
N ILE A 36 21.37 16.28 -5.48
CA ILE A 36 21.30 17.09 -4.27
C ILE A 36 22.70 17.36 -3.75
N ALA A 37 23.09 18.63 -3.69
CA ALA A 37 24.39 19.01 -3.15
C ALA A 37 24.50 18.59 -1.67
N ARG A 38 25.37 17.64 -1.37
CA ARG A 38 25.67 17.13 -0.04
C ARG A 38 27.10 17.51 0.36
N THR A 39 27.31 17.78 1.64
CA THR A 39 28.67 17.84 2.17
C THR A 39 29.32 16.45 2.15
N PRO A 40 30.66 16.34 2.07
CA PRO A 40 31.33 15.04 2.12
C PRO A 40 30.97 14.20 3.36
N ALA A 41 30.75 14.85 4.51
CA ALA A 41 30.33 14.18 5.74
C ALA A 41 28.90 13.62 5.66
N GLU A 42 27.97 14.35 5.06
CA GLU A 42 26.61 13.85 4.81
C GLU A 42 26.59 12.69 3.82
N ALA A 43 27.32 12.83 2.70
CA ALA A 43 27.43 11.76 1.71
C ALA A 43 28.02 10.46 2.32
N ALA A 44 29.08 10.58 3.12
CA ALA A 44 29.66 9.43 3.82
C ALA A 44 28.69 8.77 4.82
N ARG A 45 27.91 9.58 5.56
CA ARG A 45 26.88 9.08 6.48
C ARG A 45 25.75 8.37 5.74
N ILE A 46 25.27 8.94 4.66
CA ILE A 46 24.24 8.33 3.82
C ILE A 46 24.73 7.02 3.23
N ALA A 47 25.93 7.00 2.66
CA ALA A 47 26.53 5.78 2.11
C ALA A 47 26.66 4.66 3.16
N ALA A 48 27.01 5.01 4.40
CA ALA A 48 27.09 4.05 5.51
C ALA A 48 25.71 3.48 5.88
N VAL A 49 24.65 4.29 5.81
CA VAL A 49 23.26 3.84 6.08
C VAL A 49 22.70 3.00 4.95
N LEU A 50 23.06 3.31 3.71
CA LEU A 50 22.58 2.60 2.51
C LEU A 50 23.43 1.34 2.20
N ALA A 51 24.52 1.09 2.93
CA ALA A 51 25.32 -0.11 2.74
C ALA A 51 24.48 -1.37 2.99
N PRO A 52 24.47 -2.35 2.08
CA PRO A 52 23.73 -3.59 2.28
C PRO A 52 24.19 -4.29 3.55
N PRO A 53 23.26 -4.86 4.36
CA PRO A 53 23.64 -5.62 5.56
C PRO A 53 24.46 -6.85 5.16
N ALA A 54 25.57 -7.07 5.85
CA ALA A 54 26.44 -8.24 5.65
C ALA A 54 25.99 -9.44 6.55
N ASP A 55 25.29 -9.18 7.63
CA ASP A 55 24.80 -10.16 8.59
C ASP A 55 23.35 -9.88 8.95
N PHE A 56 22.43 -10.68 8.41
CA PHE A 56 20.99 -10.55 8.66
C PHE A 56 20.53 -11.03 10.04
N THR A 57 21.44 -11.55 10.87
CA THR A 57 21.15 -11.90 12.27
C THR A 57 21.35 -10.73 13.23
N GLN A 58 21.96 -9.65 12.75
CA GLN A 58 22.22 -8.44 13.52
C GLN A 58 21.27 -7.33 13.07
N ALA A 59 20.72 -6.57 14.02
CA ALA A 59 19.93 -5.39 13.71
C ALA A 59 20.80 -4.33 13.02
N GLU A 60 20.26 -3.69 12.00
CA GLU A 60 20.93 -2.58 11.33
C GLU A 60 21.01 -1.34 12.25
N PRO A 61 22.03 -0.47 12.05
CA PRO A 61 22.02 0.84 12.69
C PRO A 61 20.71 1.57 12.31
N PHE A 62 20.06 2.16 13.29
CA PHE A 62 18.79 2.90 13.14
C PHE A 62 17.52 2.05 12.92
N GLU A 63 17.59 0.74 12.79
CA GLU A 63 16.41 -0.13 12.63
C GLU A 63 15.40 0.10 13.78
N ALA A 64 15.87 0.21 15.01
CA ALA A 64 15.04 0.50 16.18
C ALA A 64 14.47 1.94 16.20
N LYS A 65 15.00 2.83 15.34
CA LYS A 65 14.61 4.23 15.23
C LYS A 65 14.38 4.62 13.77
N SER A 66 13.54 3.87 13.07
CA SER A 66 13.27 4.07 11.64
C SER A 66 12.75 5.46 11.29
N GLY A 67 12.06 6.14 12.20
CA GLY A 67 11.66 7.55 12.08
C GLY A 67 12.69 8.55 12.62
N GLY A 68 13.92 8.13 12.91
CA GLY A 68 14.98 9.00 13.47
C GLY A 68 14.54 9.63 14.81
N ALA A 69 14.72 10.94 14.93
CA ALA A 69 14.31 11.70 16.11
C ALA A 69 12.79 11.70 16.36
N ALA A 70 12.00 11.44 15.33
CA ALA A 70 10.54 11.35 15.43
C ALA A 70 10.06 10.00 16.01
N THR A 71 10.94 8.98 16.07
CA THR A 71 10.58 7.65 16.57
C THR A 71 10.17 7.72 18.03
N VAL A 72 8.95 7.28 18.32
CA VAL A 72 8.41 7.17 19.68
C VAL A 72 8.76 5.82 20.31
N ARG A 73 8.73 5.75 21.64
CA ARG A 73 8.85 4.47 22.33
C ARG A 73 7.66 3.58 21.95
N ALA A 74 7.95 2.37 21.48
CA ALA A 74 6.94 1.38 21.17
C ALA A 74 6.00 1.13 22.35
N ARG A 75 4.71 1.01 22.07
CA ARG A 75 3.66 0.66 23.04
C ARG A 75 2.88 -0.52 22.49
N ASP A 76 2.66 -1.52 23.32
CA ASP A 76 1.79 -2.66 22.97
C ASP A 76 0.35 -2.33 23.39
N THR A 77 -0.24 -1.39 22.68
CA THR A 77 -1.63 -0.95 22.89
C THR A 77 -2.31 -0.66 21.56
N ALA A 78 -3.63 -0.66 21.57
CA ALA A 78 -4.42 -0.31 20.39
C ALA A 78 -4.17 1.11 19.88
N ASP A 79 -3.61 2.01 20.68
CA ASP A 79 -3.30 3.40 20.32
C ASP A 79 -1.82 3.60 19.94
N ALA A 80 -1.10 2.51 19.63
CA ALA A 80 0.34 2.54 19.30
C ALA A 80 0.67 3.48 18.13
N PHE A 81 -0.24 3.63 17.17
CA PHE A 81 -0.08 4.49 16.00
C PHE A 81 -0.62 5.91 16.17
N SER A 82 -1.32 6.20 17.28
CA SER A 82 -1.94 7.51 17.54
C SER A 82 -1.03 8.41 18.40
N LEU A 83 0.28 8.26 18.31
CA LEU A 83 1.24 9.01 19.11
C LEU A 83 1.82 10.17 18.31
N SER A 84 1.99 11.34 18.98
CA SER A 84 2.77 12.45 18.42
C SER A 84 4.24 12.06 18.25
N SER A 85 4.94 12.67 17.28
CA SER A 85 6.37 12.48 17.08
C SER A 85 7.17 12.76 18.38
N ALA A 86 8.20 11.96 18.66
CA ALA A 86 8.98 12.10 19.89
C ALA A 86 9.74 13.43 19.98
N ASN A 87 10.05 14.05 18.86
CA ASN A 87 10.71 15.37 18.77
C ASN A 87 9.75 16.54 18.66
N MET A 88 8.43 16.32 18.83
CA MET A 88 7.43 17.39 18.80
C MET A 88 7.56 18.26 20.04
N PRO A 89 7.68 19.60 19.91
CA PRO A 89 7.65 20.51 21.05
C PRO A 89 6.31 20.43 21.78
N PHE A 90 6.34 20.59 23.09
CA PHE A 90 5.14 20.52 23.95
C PHE A 90 4.02 21.46 23.49
N GLU A 91 4.37 22.65 23.02
CA GLU A 91 3.41 23.65 22.53
C GLU A 91 2.65 23.14 21.29
N ARG A 92 3.24 22.26 20.50
CA ARG A 92 2.64 21.69 19.29
C ARG A 92 1.82 20.40 19.57
N GLU A 93 1.96 19.79 20.74
CA GLU A 93 1.18 18.61 21.11
C GLU A 93 -0.34 18.89 21.12
N MET A 94 -0.73 20.12 21.49
CA MET A 94 -2.14 20.52 21.46
C MET A 94 -2.68 20.56 20.02
N ASP A 95 -1.91 21.08 19.09
CA ASP A 95 -2.26 21.11 17.66
C ASP A 95 -2.43 19.68 17.13
N PHE A 96 -1.53 18.77 17.48
CA PHE A 96 -1.63 17.35 17.12
C PHE A 96 -2.91 16.72 17.67
N LYS A 97 -3.23 16.94 18.95
CA LYS A 97 -4.45 16.39 19.58
C LYS A 97 -5.71 16.95 18.93
N LEU A 98 -5.71 18.24 18.58
CA LEU A 98 -6.82 18.87 17.86
C LEU A 98 -6.98 18.27 16.45
N GLY A 99 -5.89 18.10 15.72
CA GLY A 99 -5.88 17.45 14.41
C GLY A 99 -6.37 16.01 14.49
N ASN A 100 -5.92 15.24 15.48
CA ASN A 100 -6.39 13.87 15.69
C ASN A 100 -7.91 13.83 16.05
N ALA A 101 -8.41 14.81 16.80
CA ALA A 101 -9.83 14.92 17.07
C ALA A 101 -10.66 15.18 15.79
N LEU A 102 -10.14 15.97 14.85
CA LEU A 102 -10.76 16.17 13.53
C LEU A 102 -10.70 14.90 12.68
N PHE A 103 -9.58 14.18 12.71
CA PHE A 103 -9.43 12.89 12.01
C PHE A 103 -10.45 11.84 12.51
N ARG A 104 -10.76 11.86 13.81
CA ARG A 104 -11.70 10.94 14.45
C ARG A 104 -13.17 11.38 14.34
N LYS A 105 -13.38 12.57 13.78
CA LYS A 105 -14.72 13.16 13.69
C LYS A 105 -15.60 12.37 12.73
N THR A 106 -16.84 12.06 13.16
CA THR A 106 -17.86 11.47 12.30
C THR A 106 -18.68 12.56 11.63
N TRP A 107 -18.77 12.52 10.31
CA TRP A 107 -19.58 13.43 9.51
C TRP A 107 -21.02 12.94 9.38
N VAL A 108 -21.94 13.86 9.25
CA VAL A 108 -23.38 13.60 9.08
C VAL A 108 -23.93 14.30 7.85
N ALA A 109 -24.98 13.76 7.26
CA ALA A 109 -25.65 14.37 6.12
C ALA A 109 -26.25 15.74 6.49
N ALA A 110 -26.11 16.70 5.57
CA ALA A 110 -26.80 18.00 5.68
C ALA A 110 -28.26 17.86 5.17
N PRO A 111 -29.23 18.65 5.74
CA PRO A 111 -29.08 19.55 6.88
C PRO A 111 -29.10 18.82 8.21
N SER A 112 -28.23 19.23 9.13
CA SER A 112 -28.16 18.65 10.47
C SER A 112 -28.17 19.74 11.55
N SER A 113 -28.70 19.43 12.71
CA SER A 113 -28.57 20.28 13.92
C SER A 113 -27.09 20.38 14.35
N THR A 114 -26.28 19.40 14.04
CA THR A 114 -24.83 19.37 14.31
C THR A 114 -24.05 20.04 13.17
N LYS A 115 -24.28 21.34 12.95
CA LYS A 115 -23.69 22.10 11.84
C LYS A 115 -22.17 21.98 11.72
N ALA A 116 -21.46 21.82 12.83
CA ALA A 116 -20.00 21.63 12.82
C ALA A 116 -19.55 20.27 12.23
N SER A 117 -20.47 19.34 12.03
CA SER A 117 -20.19 17.99 11.52
C SER A 117 -21.06 17.62 10.30
N ASP A 118 -21.89 18.55 9.78
CA ASP A 118 -22.63 18.30 8.57
C ASP A 118 -21.76 18.44 7.31
N GLY A 119 -22.29 18.01 6.16
CA GLY A 119 -21.57 18.06 4.90
C GLY A 119 -21.02 16.71 4.44
N LEU A 120 -21.47 15.60 5.06
CA LEU A 120 -21.28 14.28 4.46
C LEU A 120 -21.92 14.28 3.07
N GLY A 121 -21.16 13.93 2.05
CA GLY A 121 -21.63 13.90 0.65
C GLY A 121 -22.75 12.89 0.42
N PRO A 122 -23.48 12.94 -0.72
CA PRO A 122 -24.58 12.03 -0.99
C PRO A 122 -24.11 10.58 -1.07
N LEU A 123 -22.90 10.34 -1.57
CA LEU A 123 -22.27 9.04 -1.72
C LEU A 123 -20.94 9.02 -0.97
N PHE A 124 -20.62 7.93 -0.31
CA PHE A 124 -19.40 7.79 0.50
C PHE A 124 -19.07 6.33 0.77
N ASN A 125 -17.83 6.05 1.21
CA ASN A 125 -17.41 4.73 1.72
C ASN A 125 -17.31 4.70 3.24
N ALA A 126 -17.09 5.85 3.89
CA ALA A 126 -16.97 5.97 5.33
C ALA A 126 -17.43 7.35 5.81
N ARG A 127 -17.85 7.47 7.05
CA ARG A 127 -18.31 8.75 7.61
C ARG A 127 -17.21 9.52 8.32
N GLY A 128 -16.01 8.98 8.41
CA GLY A 128 -14.87 9.61 9.03
C GLY A 128 -13.56 8.93 8.63
N CYS A 129 -12.45 9.63 8.77
CA CYS A 129 -11.14 9.08 8.37
C CYS A 129 -10.79 7.83 9.20
N GLN A 130 -11.10 7.87 10.49
CA GLN A 130 -10.80 6.77 11.41
C GLN A 130 -11.62 5.51 11.15
N ASP A 131 -12.76 5.59 10.46
CA ASP A 131 -13.54 4.40 10.10
C ASP A 131 -12.74 3.46 9.17
N CYS A 132 -11.89 4.04 8.30
CA CYS A 132 -10.98 3.28 7.44
C CYS A 132 -9.60 3.09 8.06
N HIS A 133 -9.07 4.13 8.73
CA HIS A 133 -7.74 4.13 9.37
C HIS A 133 -7.88 3.96 10.88
N LEU A 134 -8.29 2.77 11.31
CA LEU A 134 -8.61 2.47 12.70
C LEU A 134 -7.46 2.83 13.64
N LYS A 135 -7.69 3.83 14.51
CA LYS A 135 -6.67 4.34 15.45
C LYS A 135 -5.35 4.72 14.78
N ASP A 136 -5.45 5.43 13.66
CA ASP A 136 -4.34 5.84 12.80
C ASP A 136 -3.57 4.66 12.18
N GLY A 137 -4.06 3.45 12.38
CA GLY A 137 -3.50 2.22 11.88
C GLY A 137 -4.03 1.83 10.50
N ARG A 138 -3.76 0.60 10.14
CA ARG A 138 -4.20 -0.02 8.89
C ARG A 138 -5.65 -0.53 9.02
N GLY A 139 -6.42 -0.39 7.95
CA GLY A 139 -7.65 -1.13 7.76
C GLY A 139 -7.39 -2.61 7.44
N HIS A 140 -8.46 -3.34 7.24
CA HIS A 140 -8.41 -4.74 6.83
C HIS A 140 -9.54 -5.04 5.82
N PRO A 141 -9.34 -6.03 4.94
CA PRO A 141 -10.38 -6.46 4.01
C PRO A 141 -11.55 -7.10 4.77
N PRO A 142 -12.73 -7.18 4.15
CA PRO A 142 -13.85 -7.96 4.68
C PRO A 142 -13.45 -9.40 4.96
N GLU A 143 -13.99 -10.02 6.00
CA GLU A 143 -13.74 -11.43 6.30
C GLU A 143 -14.49 -12.37 5.37
N GLY A 144 -15.58 -11.92 4.77
CA GLY A 144 -16.39 -12.66 3.84
C GLY A 144 -17.54 -11.83 3.29
N ASP A 145 -18.39 -12.45 2.49
CA ASP A 145 -19.58 -11.80 1.95
C ASP A 145 -20.56 -11.40 3.06
N GLY A 146 -21.04 -10.15 3.01
CA GLY A 146 -21.90 -9.58 4.03
C GLY A 146 -21.18 -8.93 5.21
N ASP A 147 -19.85 -8.95 5.26
CA ASP A 147 -19.11 -8.14 6.21
C ASP A 147 -19.12 -6.67 5.73
N ASP A 148 -19.72 -5.81 6.51
CA ASP A 148 -19.94 -4.37 6.22
C ASP A 148 -18.81 -3.45 6.72
N ARG A 149 -17.62 -4.02 7.00
CA ARG A 149 -16.45 -3.24 7.41
C ARG A 149 -16.02 -2.29 6.31
N VAL A 150 -15.88 -1.02 6.66
CA VAL A 150 -15.65 0.09 5.72
C VAL A 150 -14.18 0.42 5.48
N SER A 151 -13.25 -0.37 6.01
CA SER A 151 -11.80 -0.05 5.91
C SER A 151 -11.13 -0.53 4.62
N MET A 152 -11.92 -0.94 3.65
CA MET A 152 -11.51 -1.22 2.27
C MET A 152 -12.56 -0.66 1.31
N PHE A 153 -12.12 -0.22 0.14
CA PHE A 153 -13.01 0.20 -0.96
C PHE A 153 -12.47 -0.28 -2.30
N LEU A 154 -13.29 -0.21 -3.33
CA LEU A 154 -12.92 -0.57 -4.68
C LEU A 154 -12.67 0.69 -5.53
N ARG A 155 -11.47 0.80 -6.09
CA ARG A 155 -11.22 1.68 -7.23
C ARG A 155 -11.76 1.01 -8.47
N ILE A 156 -12.27 1.84 -9.37
CA ILE A 156 -12.76 1.40 -10.68
C ILE A 156 -12.10 2.23 -11.77
N SER A 157 -11.83 1.62 -12.88
CA SER A 157 -11.27 2.28 -14.08
C SER A 157 -11.61 1.49 -15.31
N VAL A 158 -11.51 2.14 -16.45
CA VAL A 158 -11.54 1.50 -17.78
C VAL A 158 -10.16 1.62 -18.44
N PRO A 159 -9.80 0.79 -19.43
CA PRO A 159 -8.59 0.98 -20.21
C PRO A 159 -8.51 2.39 -20.79
N GLY A 160 -7.29 2.92 -20.94
CA GLY A 160 -7.07 4.24 -21.52
C GLY A 160 -7.65 4.35 -22.93
N GLY A 161 -8.37 5.44 -23.20
CA GLY A 161 -8.87 5.82 -24.51
C GLY A 161 -7.94 6.82 -25.22
N PRO A 162 -8.35 7.42 -26.35
CA PRO A 162 -7.62 8.50 -26.98
C PRO A 162 -7.47 9.65 -25.98
N ASP A 163 -6.22 10.03 -25.77
CA ASP A 163 -5.77 10.87 -24.67
C ASP A 163 -6.35 12.29 -24.72
N PRO A 164 -6.87 12.83 -23.61
CA PRO A 164 -6.86 14.25 -23.41
C PRO A 164 -5.39 14.72 -23.29
N GLU A 165 -5.05 15.83 -23.92
CA GLU A 165 -3.70 16.41 -23.90
C GLU A 165 -3.14 16.49 -22.47
N GLY A 166 -1.91 16.05 -22.25
CA GLY A 166 -1.17 16.19 -21.01
C GLY A 166 -0.98 14.91 -20.21
N ILE A 167 -1.49 14.88 -18.98
CA ILE A 167 -1.27 13.78 -18.00
C ILE A 167 -1.74 12.41 -18.49
N ALA A 168 -2.65 12.35 -19.45
CA ALA A 168 -3.21 11.10 -19.98
C ALA A 168 -2.16 10.17 -20.56
N GLU A 169 -1.06 10.69 -21.12
CA GLU A 169 0.08 9.89 -21.60
C GLU A 169 0.71 9.01 -20.53
N TRP A 170 0.54 9.41 -19.26
CA TRP A 170 1.08 8.73 -18.08
C TRP A 170 0.07 7.83 -17.39
N LEU A 171 -1.21 7.90 -17.77
CA LEU A 171 -2.28 7.13 -17.18
C LEU A 171 -2.67 5.96 -18.07
N ALA A 172 -2.32 4.74 -17.66
CA ALA A 172 -2.72 3.51 -18.35
C ALA A 172 -4.24 3.26 -18.29
N THR A 173 -4.99 4.00 -17.46
CA THR A 173 -6.41 3.80 -17.22
C THR A 173 -7.14 5.15 -17.08
N GLN A 174 -8.43 5.16 -17.39
CA GLN A 174 -9.32 6.29 -17.19
C GLN A 174 -10.43 5.94 -16.19
N PRO A 175 -11.07 6.95 -15.56
CA PRO A 175 -12.25 6.72 -14.75
C PRO A 175 -13.37 6.04 -15.53
N ASP A 176 -14.15 5.20 -14.85
CA ASP A 176 -15.41 4.69 -15.44
C ASP A 176 -16.34 5.87 -15.78
N PRO A 177 -16.99 5.88 -16.96
CA PRO A 177 -17.81 7.02 -17.41
C PRO A 177 -19.03 7.30 -16.54
N THR A 178 -19.52 6.31 -15.79
CA THR A 178 -20.68 6.46 -14.90
C THR A 178 -20.26 6.64 -13.45
N TYR A 179 -19.29 5.85 -12.98
CA TYR A 179 -18.92 5.71 -11.58
C TYR A 179 -17.63 6.45 -11.21
N GLY A 180 -16.93 7.03 -12.16
CA GLY A 180 -15.69 7.74 -11.88
C GLY A 180 -14.54 6.80 -11.53
N GLY A 181 -13.71 7.17 -10.56
CA GLY A 181 -12.50 6.42 -10.21
C GLY A 181 -12.58 5.59 -8.92
N GLN A 182 -13.73 5.60 -8.23
CA GLN A 182 -13.93 4.91 -6.95
C GLN A 182 -15.41 4.64 -6.75
N LEU A 183 -15.74 3.43 -6.36
CA LEU A 183 -17.10 3.02 -6.05
C LEU A 183 -17.46 3.37 -4.61
N GLN A 184 -18.63 4.02 -4.44
CA GLN A 184 -19.18 4.41 -3.14
C GLN A 184 -20.29 3.43 -2.76
N ASP A 185 -20.07 2.66 -1.71
CA ASP A 185 -20.97 1.59 -1.26
C ASP A 185 -21.98 2.05 -0.19
N LEU A 186 -21.93 3.32 0.20
CA LEU A 186 -22.86 3.95 1.12
C LEU A 186 -23.42 5.23 0.52
N ALA A 187 -24.65 5.59 0.96
CA ALA A 187 -25.34 6.81 0.55
C ALA A 187 -26.09 7.45 1.72
N VAL A 188 -26.33 8.75 1.65
CA VAL A 188 -27.26 9.44 2.55
C VAL A 188 -28.69 9.06 2.23
N PRO A 189 -29.66 9.20 3.16
CA PRO A 189 -31.07 8.94 2.90
C PRO A 189 -31.58 9.69 1.67
N GLY A 190 -32.32 8.99 0.81
CA GLY A 190 -32.85 9.53 -0.45
C GLY A 190 -31.98 9.30 -1.68
N HIS A 191 -30.78 8.76 -1.51
CA HIS A 191 -29.89 8.36 -2.61
C HIS A 191 -29.63 6.85 -2.56
N ALA A 192 -29.42 6.23 -3.72
CA ALA A 192 -28.90 4.88 -3.80
C ALA A 192 -27.38 4.90 -3.65
N ALA A 193 -26.79 3.88 -3.01
CA ALA A 193 -25.36 3.63 -3.11
C ALA A 193 -25.00 3.29 -4.56
N GLU A 194 -23.77 3.51 -4.94
CA GLU A 194 -23.34 3.17 -6.31
C GLU A 194 -23.35 1.67 -6.55
N VAL A 195 -22.85 0.90 -5.59
CA VAL A 195 -22.79 -0.55 -5.64
C VAL A 195 -22.84 -1.14 -4.26
N ARG A 196 -22.97 -2.46 -4.18
CA ARG A 196 -22.58 -3.27 -3.03
C ARG A 196 -21.31 -4.04 -3.40
N MET A 197 -20.26 -3.90 -2.60
CA MET A 197 -19.05 -4.69 -2.74
C MET A 197 -19.30 -6.13 -2.30
N GLU A 198 -18.73 -7.08 -3.05
CA GLU A 198 -18.75 -8.50 -2.74
C GLU A 198 -17.32 -9.04 -2.72
N VAL A 199 -17.05 -10.00 -1.84
CA VAL A 199 -15.78 -10.71 -1.79
C VAL A 199 -16.02 -12.18 -1.52
N ARG A 200 -15.32 -13.02 -2.28
CA ARG A 200 -15.27 -14.48 -2.05
C ARG A 200 -13.82 -14.89 -1.92
N TYR A 201 -13.53 -15.77 -1.00
CA TYR A 201 -12.18 -16.27 -0.77
C TYR A 201 -12.07 -17.74 -1.19
N THR A 202 -10.92 -18.06 -1.78
CA THR A 202 -10.51 -19.44 -2.04
C THR A 202 -9.24 -19.70 -1.24
N GLU A 203 -9.23 -20.77 -0.44
CA GLU A 203 -8.07 -21.17 0.32
C GLU A 203 -7.00 -21.76 -0.61
N GLN A 204 -5.77 -21.33 -0.44
CA GLN A 204 -4.59 -21.78 -1.18
C GLN A 204 -3.52 -22.24 -0.18
N PRO A 205 -3.32 -23.54 0.01
CA PRO A 205 -2.27 -24.04 0.88
C PRO A 205 -0.89 -23.77 0.27
N VAL A 206 0.03 -23.28 1.09
CA VAL A 206 1.43 -23.03 0.74
C VAL A 206 2.32 -23.74 1.75
N THR A 207 3.26 -24.54 1.26
CA THR A 207 4.25 -25.20 2.11
C THR A 207 5.50 -24.34 2.21
N LEU A 208 5.87 -23.95 3.42
CA LEU A 208 7.08 -23.21 3.70
C LEU A 208 8.33 -24.10 3.61
N ALA A 209 9.53 -23.52 3.59
CA ALA A 209 10.79 -24.24 3.45
C ALA A 209 11.07 -25.23 4.59
N ASP A 210 10.51 -25.00 5.78
CA ASP A 210 10.59 -25.90 6.94
C ASP A 210 9.54 -27.01 6.96
N GLY A 211 8.70 -27.10 5.91
CA GLY A 211 7.61 -28.05 5.79
C GLY A 211 6.28 -27.64 6.45
N THR A 212 6.24 -26.47 7.09
CA THR A 212 4.99 -25.91 7.65
C THR A 212 4.01 -25.59 6.54
N VAL A 213 2.77 -26.05 6.66
CA VAL A 213 1.70 -25.70 5.71
C VAL A 213 0.86 -24.56 6.29
N ILE A 214 0.77 -23.48 5.53
CA ILE A 214 -0.11 -22.35 5.82
C ILE A 214 -1.18 -22.24 4.74
N SER A 215 -2.37 -21.75 5.09
CA SER A 215 -3.42 -21.46 4.11
C SER A 215 -3.48 -19.95 3.85
N LEU A 216 -3.34 -19.57 2.59
CA LEU A 216 -3.53 -18.19 2.13
C LEU A 216 -4.94 -18.08 1.54
N ARG A 217 -5.58 -16.93 1.74
CA ARG A 217 -6.87 -16.63 1.12
C ARG A 217 -6.65 -15.83 -0.16
N ALA A 218 -7.07 -16.37 -1.30
CA ALA A 218 -7.11 -15.66 -2.57
C ALA A 218 -8.49 -14.99 -2.72
N PRO A 219 -8.58 -13.65 -2.70
CA PRO A 219 -9.84 -12.94 -2.85
C PRO A 219 -10.26 -12.84 -4.31
N VAL A 220 -11.57 -12.95 -4.56
CA VAL A 220 -12.22 -12.53 -5.79
C VAL A 220 -13.22 -11.45 -5.42
N TYR A 221 -12.98 -10.25 -5.91
CA TYR A 221 -13.85 -9.09 -5.68
C TYR A 221 -14.85 -8.92 -6.82
N GLY A 222 -16.04 -8.52 -6.44
CA GLY A 222 -17.12 -8.19 -7.36
C GLY A 222 -17.99 -7.08 -6.80
N VAL A 223 -18.98 -6.71 -7.59
CA VAL A 223 -20.00 -5.74 -7.18
C VAL A 223 -21.38 -6.24 -7.60
N SER A 224 -22.37 -5.87 -6.81
CA SER A 224 -23.77 -6.08 -7.11
C SER A 224 -24.58 -4.80 -6.91
N ASN A 225 -25.84 -4.83 -7.36
CA ASN A 225 -26.79 -3.74 -7.17
C ASN A 225 -26.29 -2.36 -7.66
N PRO A 226 -25.83 -2.22 -8.91
CA PRO A 226 -25.39 -0.92 -9.43
C PRO A 226 -26.56 0.07 -9.43
N GLY A 227 -26.42 1.16 -8.65
CA GLY A 227 -27.49 2.12 -8.40
C GLY A 227 -27.73 3.12 -9.53
N TYR A 228 -26.76 3.28 -10.44
CA TYR A 228 -26.75 4.31 -11.48
C TYR A 228 -26.57 3.76 -12.90
N GLY A 229 -26.90 2.51 -13.11
CA GLY A 229 -26.76 1.80 -14.38
C GLY A 229 -25.62 0.76 -14.37
N PRO A 230 -25.45 0.03 -15.47
CA PRO A 230 -24.39 -0.98 -15.56
C PRO A 230 -23.00 -0.33 -15.56
N LEU A 231 -22.02 -1.04 -15.00
CA LEU A 231 -20.61 -0.69 -15.20
C LEU A 231 -20.25 -0.84 -16.69
N ALA A 232 -19.23 -0.11 -17.14
CA ALA A 232 -18.68 -0.33 -18.47
C ALA A 232 -18.18 -1.78 -18.59
N ALA A 233 -18.31 -2.36 -19.80
CA ALA A 233 -18.04 -3.78 -20.03
C ALA A 233 -16.57 -4.18 -19.78
N ASP A 234 -15.67 -3.21 -19.90
CA ASP A 234 -14.23 -3.34 -19.68
C ASP A 234 -13.75 -2.72 -18.37
N SER A 235 -14.68 -2.45 -17.44
CA SER A 235 -14.35 -1.93 -16.12
C SER A 235 -13.45 -2.90 -15.33
N MET A 236 -12.41 -2.35 -14.75
CA MET A 236 -11.44 -3.04 -13.90
C MET A 236 -11.62 -2.60 -12.45
N LEU A 237 -11.65 -3.56 -11.53
CA LEU A 237 -11.75 -3.31 -10.10
C LEU A 237 -10.37 -3.44 -9.45
N SER A 238 -10.05 -2.50 -8.54
CA SER A 238 -8.81 -2.51 -7.78
C SER A 238 -9.10 -2.28 -6.29
N PRO A 239 -9.05 -3.35 -5.46
CA PRO A 239 -9.31 -3.24 -4.04
C PRO A 239 -8.21 -2.46 -3.33
N ARG A 240 -8.60 -1.59 -2.40
CA ARG A 240 -7.71 -0.74 -1.61
C ARG A 240 -8.05 -0.84 -0.13
N VAL A 241 -7.15 -1.42 0.63
CA VAL A 241 -7.19 -1.41 2.09
C VAL A 241 -6.53 -0.13 2.59
N ALA A 242 -7.14 0.56 3.53
CA ALA A 242 -6.59 1.77 4.11
C ALA A 242 -5.20 1.49 4.74
N PRO A 243 -4.14 2.21 4.35
CA PRO A 243 -2.81 2.07 4.95
C PRO A 243 -2.76 2.72 6.34
N GLN A 244 -1.72 2.43 7.10
CA GLN A 244 -1.44 3.17 8.34
C GLN A 244 -1.08 4.63 8.05
N MET A 245 -1.38 5.51 9.03
CA MET A 245 -1.11 6.95 8.95
C MET A 245 0.28 7.37 9.48
N PRO A 246 0.97 6.60 10.38
CA PRO A 246 2.28 6.99 10.89
C PRO A 246 3.29 7.23 9.77
N GLY A 247 4.11 8.28 9.91
CA GLY A 247 5.16 8.61 8.97
C GLY A 247 4.76 9.55 7.82
N LEU A 248 3.49 9.88 7.63
CA LEU A 248 3.06 10.79 6.55
C LEU A 248 3.70 12.18 6.68
N GLY A 249 3.90 12.68 7.90
CA GLY A 249 4.60 13.93 8.13
C GLY A 249 6.07 13.92 7.68
N LEU A 250 6.72 12.76 7.64
CA LEU A 250 8.07 12.62 7.09
C LEU A 250 8.05 12.74 5.56
N LEU A 251 7.03 12.21 4.90
CA LEU A 251 6.84 12.38 3.45
C LEU A 251 6.54 13.84 3.10
N GLU A 252 5.69 14.50 3.89
CA GLU A 252 5.37 15.92 3.71
C GLU A 252 6.60 16.84 3.88
N ALA A 253 7.57 16.42 4.69
CA ALA A 253 8.80 17.15 4.94
C ALA A 253 9.82 17.08 3.78
N ILE A 254 9.58 16.25 2.77
CA ILE A 254 10.45 16.17 1.59
C ILE A 254 10.29 17.45 0.76
N PRO A 255 11.38 18.22 0.52
CA PRO A 255 11.29 19.43 -0.30
C PRO A 255 10.81 19.12 -1.72
N ALA A 256 9.99 20.01 -2.30
CA ALA A 256 9.50 19.82 -3.67
C ALA A 256 10.65 19.71 -4.71
N ALA A 257 11.78 20.39 -4.47
CA ALA A 257 12.96 20.30 -5.33
C ALA A 257 13.63 18.90 -5.32
N ASP A 258 13.34 18.08 -4.32
CA ASP A 258 13.85 16.71 -4.23
C ASP A 258 12.93 15.71 -4.95
N LEU A 259 11.75 16.16 -5.39
CA LEU A 259 10.73 15.33 -6.07
C LEU A 259 10.67 15.64 -7.58
N LEU A 260 11.12 16.80 -8.02
CA LEU A 260 11.08 17.30 -9.40
C LEU A 260 12.47 17.26 -10.03
#